data_429eac3770d9fa1b26378399c26203ef
#
_entry.id   429eac3770d9fa1b26378399c26203ef
#
_cell.length_a   1.000
_cell.length_b   1.000
_cell.length_c   1.000
_cell.angle_alpha   90.00
_cell.angle_beta   90.00
_cell.angle_gamma   90.00
#
_symmetry.space_group_name_H-M   'P 1'
#
loop_
_entity.id
_entity.type
_entity.pdbx_description
1 polymer ?
#
loop_
_entity_poly.entity_id
_entity_poly.type
_entity_poly.pdbx_seq_one_letter_code
_entity_poly.pdbx_strand_id
1 'polypeptide(L)'
;MEATAEHSFWLDSKGWTFVKDLKVGDLLVSSDGTKLAIVKIEKEPREATVYNFEVADFHSYFVSNLGVWVHNCAVKGAGNSVWQPTAKNADLWNKGKLKAHFDKHGSTEFGAKSSKEYSDMAYEFGTRISDSIVQTTTNGYVNRYEPSTQSIFVGTENGGRIKFFYKWDGRPDDMVIQTLKEQGLIR
;
A
#
# COMPACT_ATOMS: atom_id res chain seq x y z
N MET A 1 -10.00 10.07 -20.75
CA MET A 1 -9.15 8.92 -20.34
C MET A 1 -10.04 7.96 -19.58
N GLU A 2 -9.90 6.67 -19.83
CA GLU A 2 -10.66 5.62 -19.15
C GLU A 2 -9.70 4.79 -18.30
N ALA A 3 -10.13 4.43 -17.10
CA ALA A 3 -9.35 3.58 -16.20
C ALA A 3 -10.29 2.81 -15.27
N THR A 4 -9.87 1.65 -14.80
CA THR A 4 -10.61 0.89 -13.78
C THR A 4 -10.44 1.53 -12.40
N ALA A 5 -11.35 1.22 -11.49
CA ALA A 5 -11.38 1.78 -10.14
C ALA A 5 -10.07 1.57 -9.35
N GLU A 6 -9.34 0.50 -9.68
CA GLU A 6 -8.12 0.03 -8.98
C GLU A 6 -6.82 0.58 -9.58
N HIS A 7 -6.87 1.28 -10.73
CA HIS A 7 -5.69 1.98 -11.24
C HIS A 7 -5.33 3.15 -10.33
N SER A 8 -4.02 3.43 -10.20
CA SER A 8 -3.53 4.53 -9.41
C SER A 8 -2.93 5.62 -10.28
N PHE A 9 -3.21 6.86 -9.93
CA PHE A 9 -2.65 8.06 -10.54
C PHE A 9 -1.82 8.84 -9.53
N TRP A 10 -0.74 9.45 -9.99
CA TRP A 10 0.05 10.34 -9.13
C TRP A 10 -0.60 11.72 -9.06
N LEU A 11 -1.04 12.08 -7.86
CA LEU A 11 -1.58 13.41 -7.55
C LEU A 11 -0.52 14.29 -6.88
N ASP A 12 -0.52 15.57 -7.26
CA ASP A 12 0.24 16.58 -6.54
C ASP A 12 -0.23 16.66 -5.08
N SER A 13 0.70 16.66 -4.15
CA SER A 13 0.47 16.70 -2.68
C SER A 13 -0.22 15.50 -2.03
N LYS A 14 -0.72 14.49 -2.80
CA LYS A 14 -1.37 13.29 -2.26
C LYS A 14 -0.63 11.99 -2.58
N GLY A 15 0.23 12.01 -3.63
CA GLY A 15 0.90 10.80 -4.11
C GLY A 15 -0.02 9.84 -4.86
N TRP A 16 0.29 8.54 -4.85
CA TRP A 16 -0.49 7.51 -5.53
C TRP A 16 -1.90 7.41 -4.97
N THR A 17 -2.89 7.64 -5.82
CA THR A 17 -4.32 7.65 -5.46
C THR A 17 -5.11 6.82 -6.43
N PHE A 18 -5.95 5.91 -5.93
CA PHE A 18 -6.81 5.09 -6.78
C PHE A 18 -7.87 5.92 -7.50
N VAL A 19 -8.23 5.48 -8.72
CA VAL A 19 -9.28 6.13 -9.52
C VAL A 19 -10.60 6.28 -8.74
N LYS A 20 -10.97 5.28 -7.92
CA LYS A 20 -12.17 5.33 -7.10
C LYS A 20 -12.19 6.47 -6.07
N ASP A 21 -11.00 6.94 -5.66
CA ASP A 21 -10.80 7.96 -4.61
C ASP A 21 -10.52 9.36 -5.18
N LEU A 22 -10.40 9.47 -6.52
CA LEU A 22 -10.20 10.74 -7.21
C LEU A 22 -11.40 11.66 -7.07
N LYS A 23 -11.13 12.95 -7.03
CA LYS A 23 -12.15 14.00 -6.96
C LYS A 23 -11.93 15.05 -8.04
N VAL A 24 -13.02 15.70 -8.47
CA VAL A 24 -12.93 16.90 -9.30
C VAL A 24 -12.13 17.96 -8.53
N GLY A 25 -11.17 18.57 -9.21
CA GLY A 25 -10.22 19.52 -8.63
C GLY A 25 -8.90 18.92 -8.18
N ASP A 26 -8.76 17.58 -8.09
CA ASP A 26 -7.46 16.95 -7.86
C ASP A 26 -6.50 17.25 -9.02
N LEU A 27 -5.21 17.39 -8.72
CA LEU A 27 -4.16 17.73 -9.67
C LEU A 27 -3.32 16.50 -10.01
N LEU A 28 -3.47 15.99 -11.21
CA LEU A 28 -2.61 14.94 -11.78
C LEU A 28 -1.26 15.53 -12.19
N VAL A 29 -0.20 14.77 -12.03
CA VAL A 29 1.14 15.17 -12.46
C VAL A 29 1.46 14.50 -13.80
N SER A 30 1.90 15.31 -14.78
CA SER A 30 2.33 14.82 -16.10
C SER A 30 3.86 14.65 -16.19
N SER A 31 4.31 14.03 -17.28
CA SER A 31 5.73 13.71 -17.52
C SER A 31 6.66 14.91 -17.57
N ASP A 32 6.14 16.11 -17.86
CA ASP A 32 6.89 17.37 -17.88
C ASP A 32 6.75 18.14 -16.55
N GLY A 33 6.09 17.55 -15.55
CA GLY A 33 5.83 18.19 -14.26
C GLY A 33 4.62 19.12 -14.24
N THR A 34 3.89 19.26 -15.36
CA THR A 34 2.66 20.06 -15.41
C THR A 34 1.58 19.41 -14.53
N LYS A 35 0.79 20.26 -13.88
CA LYS A 35 -0.33 19.83 -13.04
C LYS A 35 -1.63 19.98 -13.82
N LEU A 36 -2.34 18.89 -13.98
CA LEU A 36 -3.58 18.76 -14.76
C LEU A 36 -4.77 18.57 -13.81
N ALA A 37 -5.65 19.57 -13.72
CA ALA A 37 -6.84 19.47 -12.89
C ALA A 37 -7.86 18.48 -13.45
N ILE A 38 -8.40 17.63 -12.61
CA ILE A 38 -9.54 16.76 -12.94
C ILE A 38 -10.79 17.64 -12.99
N VAL A 39 -11.32 17.86 -14.18
CA VAL A 39 -12.50 18.71 -14.41
C VAL A 39 -13.82 17.93 -14.33
N LYS A 40 -13.79 16.63 -14.62
CA LYS A 40 -14.98 15.76 -14.63
C LYS A 40 -14.60 14.31 -14.37
N ILE A 41 -15.43 13.60 -13.62
CA ILE A 41 -15.35 12.16 -13.43
C ILE A 41 -16.70 11.57 -13.80
N GLU A 42 -16.71 10.65 -14.75
CA GLU A 42 -17.88 9.88 -15.15
C GLU A 42 -17.67 8.41 -14.76
N LYS A 43 -18.68 7.80 -14.15
CA LYS A 43 -18.67 6.38 -13.81
C LYS A 43 -19.71 5.68 -14.65
N GLU A 44 -19.27 4.92 -15.63
CA GLU A 44 -20.15 4.11 -16.48
C GLU A 44 -19.92 2.63 -16.17
N PRO A 45 -20.95 1.89 -15.72
CA PRO A 45 -20.87 0.45 -15.61
C PRO A 45 -20.93 -0.16 -17.02
N ARG A 46 -19.79 -0.51 -17.61
CA ARG A 46 -19.69 -1.20 -18.88
C ARG A 46 -18.55 -2.21 -18.85
N GLU A 47 -18.71 -3.29 -19.59
CA GLU A 47 -17.59 -4.18 -19.88
C GLU A 47 -16.66 -3.50 -20.90
N ALA A 48 -15.42 -3.31 -20.53
CA ALA A 48 -14.38 -2.79 -21.41
C ALA A 48 -13.11 -3.64 -21.25
N THR A 49 -12.47 -3.96 -22.37
CA THR A 49 -11.14 -4.55 -22.34
C THR A 49 -10.15 -3.47 -21.95
N VAL A 50 -9.50 -3.66 -20.83
CA VAL A 50 -8.41 -2.80 -20.38
C VAL A 50 -7.08 -3.50 -20.56
N TYR A 51 -6.08 -2.77 -21.04
CA TYR A 51 -4.73 -3.29 -21.21
C TYR A 51 -3.88 -2.76 -20.07
N ASN A 52 -3.11 -3.67 -19.52
CA ASN A 52 -2.18 -3.39 -18.43
C ASN A 52 -0.78 -3.70 -18.91
N PHE A 53 0.15 -2.75 -18.81
CA PHE A 53 1.55 -2.93 -19.16
C PHE A 53 2.39 -3.05 -17.91
N GLU A 54 3.17 -4.11 -17.80
CA GLU A 54 4.18 -4.25 -16.77
C GLU A 54 5.50 -3.62 -17.28
N VAL A 55 5.95 -2.58 -16.60
CA VAL A 55 7.26 -1.98 -16.84
C VAL A 55 8.21 -2.54 -15.79
N ALA A 56 9.19 -3.33 -16.24
CA ALA A 56 10.17 -3.93 -15.35
C ALA A 56 10.86 -2.86 -14.49
N ASP A 57 11.04 -3.14 -13.22
CA ASP A 57 11.73 -2.33 -12.21
C ASP A 57 11.03 -1.03 -11.75
N PHE A 58 10.13 -0.44 -12.55
CA PHE A 58 9.50 0.85 -12.20
C PHE A 58 7.99 0.77 -11.95
N HIS A 59 7.30 -0.21 -12.53
CA HIS A 59 5.85 -0.45 -12.42
C HIS A 59 4.96 0.80 -12.62
N SER A 60 5.54 1.87 -13.14
CA SER A 60 4.87 3.12 -13.42
C SER A 60 5.26 3.67 -14.79
N TYR A 61 4.33 4.32 -15.47
CA TYR A 61 4.54 4.86 -16.80
C TYR A 61 3.59 6.04 -17.06
N PHE A 62 3.86 6.76 -18.14
CA PHE A 62 3.03 7.88 -18.56
C PHE A 62 2.05 7.43 -19.63
N VAL A 63 0.79 7.83 -19.47
CA VAL A 63 -0.29 7.47 -20.39
C VAL A 63 -0.92 8.70 -21.02
N SER A 64 -1.54 8.47 -22.21
CA SER A 64 -2.21 9.47 -23.04
C SER A 64 -1.26 10.55 -23.57
N ASN A 65 -1.77 11.39 -24.49
CA ASN A 65 -1.04 12.53 -25.01
C ASN A 65 -0.75 13.60 -23.95
N LEU A 66 -1.37 13.50 -22.80
CA LEU A 66 -1.16 14.40 -21.64
C LEU A 66 -0.01 13.92 -20.75
N GLY A 67 0.56 12.73 -21.02
CA GLY A 67 1.66 12.17 -20.24
C GLY A 67 1.33 12.00 -18.75
N VAL A 68 0.11 11.61 -18.40
CA VAL A 68 -0.29 11.44 -16.99
C VAL A 68 0.43 10.26 -16.37
N TRP A 69 0.99 10.45 -15.18
CA TRP A 69 1.74 9.42 -14.48
C TRP A 69 0.80 8.44 -13.78
N VAL A 70 0.89 7.18 -14.19
CA VAL A 70 0.08 6.07 -13.67
C VAL A 70 0.97 4.97 -13.12
N HIS A 71 0.43 4.22 -12.18
CA HIS A 71 1.09 3.06 -11.60
C HIS A 71 0.25 1.81 -11.89
N ASN A 72 0.92 0.77 -12.37
CA ASN A 72 0.32 -0.53 -12.58
C ASN A 72 0.50 -1.36 -11.31
N CYS A 73 -0.36 -1.16 -10.34
CA CYS A 73 -0.37 -1.92 -9.10
C CYS A 73 -1.11 -3.24 -9.28
N ALA A 74 -0.42 -4.28 -9.71
CA ALA A 74 -0.86 -5.64 -9.46
C ALA A 74 -0.36 -6.05 -8.08
N VAL A 75 -1.12 -5.76 -7.02
CA VAL A 75 -0.85 -6.38 -5.72
C VAL A 75 -1.04 -7.88 -5.90
N LYS A 76 0.05 -8.65 -5.89
CA LYS A 76 -0.01 -10.11 -5.94
C LYS A 76 -0.64 -10.60 -4.65
N GLY A 77 -1.89 -11.05 -4.73
CA GLY A 77 -2.63 -11.60 -3.59
C GLY A 77 -4.14 -11.41 -3.72
N ALA A 78 -4.91 -12.27 -3.09
CA ALA A 78 -6.36 -12.15 -3.04
C ALA A 78 -6.76 -10.95 -2.17
N GLY A 79 -7.27 -9.88 -2.79
CA GLY A 79 -7.74 -8.67 -2.14
C GLY A 79 -6.88 -7.45 -2.47
N ASN A 80 -7.29 -6.70 -3.47
CA ASN A 80 -6.57 -5.55 -4.04
C ASN A 80 -6.64 -4.27 -3.17
N SER A 81 -7.02 -4.34 -1.91
CA SER A 81 -7.09 -3.14 -1.07
C SER A 81 -5.89 -3.09 -0.12
N VAL A 82 -5.06 -2.07 -0.33
CA VAL A 82 -4.08 -1.63 0.68
C VAL A 82 -4.80 -1.48 2.02
N TRP A 83 -4.14 -1.81 3.10
CA TRP A 83 -4.71 -1.62 4.42
C TRP A 83 -5.21 -0.17 4.60
N GLN A 84 -6.49 -0.01 4.95
CA GLN A 84 -7.15 1.30 5.06
C GLN A 84 -7.42 1.60 6.53
N PRO A 85 -6.60 2.44 7.19
CA PRO A 85 -6.81 2.75 8.61
C PRO A 85 -8.09 3.59 8.81
N THR A 86 -8.91 3.18 9.77
CA THR A 86 -10.12 3.90 10.18
C THR A 86 -9.89 4.80 11.38
N ALA A 87 -8.81 4.58 12.14
CA ALA A 87 -8.44 5.36 13.31
C ALA A 87 -7.31 6.36 12.99
N LYS A 88 -7.21 7.45 13.75
CA LYS A 88 -6.08 8.39 13.72
C LYS A 88 -4.90 7.83 14.52
N ASN A 89 -3.69 8.33 14.23
CA ASN A 89 -2.38 7.78 14.65
C ASN A 89 -2.27 7.29 16.11
N ALA A 90 -2.86 7.97 17.07
CA ALA A 90 -2.76 7.58 18.47
C ALA A 90 -3.51 6.28 18.84
N ASP A 91 -4.53 5.95 18.07
CA ASP A 91 -5.42 4.80 18.32
C ASP A 91 -5.15 3.59 17.43
N LEU A 92 -4.12 3.66 16.58
CA LEU A 92 -3.78 2.57 15.65
C LEU A 92 -3.24 1.32 16.35
N TRP A 93 -2.79 1.42 17.58
CA TRP A 93 -2.28 0.32 18.37
C TRP A 93 -3.17 0.04 19.58
N ASN A 94 -3.22 -1.21 20.00
CA ASN A 94 -3.83 -1.52 21.31
C ASN A 94 -3.07 -0.84 22.43
N LYS A 95 -3.77 -0.41 23.49
CA LYS A 95 -3.18 0.27 24.64
C LYS A 95 -1.93 -0.46 25.15
N GLY A 96 -0.82 0.27 25.26
CA GLY A 96 0.47 -0.23 25.73
C GLY A 96 1.27 -1.07 24.71
N LYS A 97 0.67 -1.49 23.58
CA LYS A 97 1.36 -2.34 22.61
C LYS A 97 2.37 -1.59 21.75
N LEU A 98 2.09 -0.34 21.40
CA LEU A 98 3.03 0.49 20.64
C LEU A 98 4.39 0.57 21.33
N LYS A 99 4.41 0.88 22.63
CA LYS A 99 5.68 0.96 23.37
C LYS A 99 6.41 -0.38 23.38
N ALA A 100 5.73 -1.47 23.67
CA ALA A 100 6.32 -2.80 23.69
C ALA A 100 6.91 -3.22 22.32
N HIS A 101 6.22 -2.90 21.22
CA HIS A 101 6.72 -3.15 19.87
C HIS A 101 7.91 -2.26 19.51
N PHE A 102 7.84 -0.98 19.88
CA PHE A 102 8.96 -0.05 19.68
C PHE A 102 10.22 -0.52 20.43
N ASP A 103 10.09 -0.88 21.71
CA ASP A 103 11.22 -1.33 22.53
C ASP A 103 11.86 -2.61 21.94
N LYS A 104 11.06 -3.47 21.29
CA LYS A 104 11.53 -4.73 20.72
C LYS A 104 12.09 -4.57 19.29
N HIS A 105 11.41 -3.81 18.44
CA HIS A 105 11.65 -3.78 17.00
C HIS A 105 12.03 -2.40 16.48
N GLY A 106 11.46 -1.32 17.08
CA GLY A 106 11.51 0.01 16.51
C GLY A 106 12.91 0.57 16.32
N SER A 107 13.70 0.58 17.38
CA SER A 107 15.07 1.11 17.33
C SER A 107 16.04 0.17 16.62
N THR A 108 15.96 -1.14 16.92
CA THR A 108 16.93 -2.13 16.44
C THR A 108 16.75 -2.51 14.98
N GLU A 109 15.50 -2.66 14.52
CA GLU A 109 15.19 -3.15 13.17
C GLU A 109 14.93 -2.00 12.18
N PHE A 110 14.33 -0.90 12.66
CA PHE A 110 13.92 0.21 11.79
C PHE A 110 14.70 1.51 12.04
N GLY A 111 15.53 1.58 13.08
CA GLY A 111 16.27 2.80 13.43
C GLY A 111 15.39 3.95 13.93
N ALA A 112 14.16 3.67 14.32
CA ALA A 112 13.22 4.69 14.82
C ALA A 112 13.72 5.26 16.17
N LYS A 113 13.63 6.58 16.31
CA LYS A 113 14.11 7.32 17.51
C LYS A 113 13.03 7.45 18.57
N SER A 114 11.78 7.15 18.24
CA SER A 114 10.63 7.24 19.15
C SER A 114 9.51 6.27 18.76
N SER A 115 8.65 5.95 19.73
CA SER A 115 7.45 5.15 19.47
C SER A 115 6.54 5.81 18.43
N LYS A 116 6.49 7.14 18.38
CA LYS A 116 5.72 7.87 17.37
C LYS A 116 6.28 7.63 15.98
N GLU A 117 7.59 7.82 15.79
CA GLU A 117 8.26 7.59 14.50
C GLU A 117 8.07 6.14 14.03
N TYR A 118 8.21 5.17 14.92
CA TYR A 118 7.96 3.77 14.61
C TYR A 118 6.49 3.52 14.18
N SER A 119 5.54 4.18 14.86
CA SER A 119 4.13 4.09 14.48
C SER A 119 3.86 4.73 13.11
N ASP A 120 4.50 5.85 12.80
CA ASP A 120 4.40 6.52 11.51
C ASP A 120 4.99 5.64 10.39
N MET A 121 6.14 4.99 10.62
CA MET A 121 6.73 4.01 9.68
C MET A 121 5.81 2.82 9.43
N ALA A 122 5.21 2.27 10.49
CA ALA A 122 4.26 1.16 10.37
C ALA A 122 2.99 1.59 9.60
N TYR A 123 2.50 2.80 9.83
CA TYR A 123 1.37 3.37 9.10
C TYR A 123 1.69 3.53 7.62
N GLU A 124 2.83 4.15 7.31
CA GLU A 124 3.29 4.34 5.93
C GLU A 124 3.42 3.00 5.20
N PHE A 125 4.09 2.03 5.82
CA PHE A 125 4.24 0.69 5.23
C PHE A 125 2.88 0.01 5.03
N GLY A 126 1.98 0.12 6.00
CA GLY A 126 0.64 -0.46 5.94
C GLY A 126 -0.24 0.12 4.84
N THR A 127 -0.07 1.42 4.53
CA THR A 127 -0.90 2.16 3.57
C THR A 127 -0.23 2.37 2.21
N ARG A 128 1.10 2.13 2.11
CA ARG A 128 1.86 2.35 0.88
C ARG A 128 1.44 1.39 -0.22
N ILE A 129 1.15 1.93 -1.41
CA ILE A 129 0.96 1.16 -2.64
C ILE A 129 2.36 0.86 -3.20
N SER A 130 2.69 -0.43 -3.38
CA SER A 130 3.97 -0.85 -3.93
C SER A 130 3.90 -2.28 -4.43
N ASP A 131 4.45 -2.54 -5.61
CA ASP A 131 4.52 -3.88 -6.19
C ASP A 131 5.61 -4.76 -5.54
N SER A 132 6.54 -4.14 -4.82
CA SER A 132 7.52 -4.88 -4.02
C SER A 132 6.90 -5.50 -2.76
N ILE A 133 5.67 -5.11 -2.41
CA ILE A 133 4.96 -5.63 -1.25
C ILE A 133 4.00 -6.73 -1.68
N VAL A 134 4.23 -7.93 -1.15
CA VAL A 134 3.29 -9.05 -1.25
C VAL A 134 2.25 -8.92 -0.14
N GLN A 135 0.97 -9.09 -0.49
CA GLN A 135 -0.13 -8.92 0.46
C GLN A 135 -1.13 -10.05 0.39
N THR A 136 -1.70 -10.42 1.54
CA THR A 136 -2.88 -11.28 1.64
C THR A 136 -3.79 -10.84 2.77
N THR A 137 -5.09 -11.14 2.63
CA THR A 137 -6.07 -10.93 3.69
C THR A 137 -6.58 -12.30 4.13
N THR A 138 -6.37 -12.62 5.39
CA THR A 138 -6.79 -13.91 5.96
C THR A 138 -7.11 -13.76 7.44
N ASN A 139 -8.11 -14.50 7.92
CA ASN A 139 -8.53 -14.52 9.33
C ASN A 139 -8.78 -13.12 9.94
N GLY A 140 -9.28 -12.16 9.15
CA GLY A 140 -9.57 -10.80 9.60
C GLY A 140 -8.33 -9.90 9.71
N TYR A 141 -7.21 -10.29 9.10
CA TYR A 141 -5.97 -9.52 9.07
C TYR A 141 -5.47 -9.31 7.65
N VAL A 142 -4.98 -8.11 7.38
CA VAL A 142 -4.16 -7.79 6.22
C VAL A 142 -2.70 -8.02 6.59
N ASN A 143 -2.06 -8.98 5.92
CA ASN A 143 -0.66 -9.31 6.08
C ASN A 143 0.11 -8.77 4.89
N ARG A 144 1.17 -8.01 5.12
CA ARG A 144 2.01 -7.40 4.10
C ARG A 144 3.47 -7.76 4.35
N TYR A 145 4.18 -8.10 3.29
CA TYR A 145 5.60 -8.45 3.35
C TYR A 145 6.36 -7.84 2.17
N GLU A 146 7.47 -7.20 2.45
CA GLU A 146 8.41 -6.70 1.44
C GLU A 146 9.72 -7.51 1.50
N PRO A 147 9.97 -8.38 0.51
CA PRO A 147 11.15 -9.27 0.51
C PRO A 147 12.49 -8.53 0.58
N SER A 148 12.61 -7.39 -0.10
CA SER A 148 13.87 -6.62 -0.18
C SER A 148 14.33 -6.04 1.16
N THR A 149 13.37 -5.68 2.02
CA THR A 149 13.63 -5.11 3.35
C THR A 149 13.33 -6.07 4.49
N GLN A 150 12.75 -7.25 4.16
CA GLN A 150 12.24 -8.25 5.10
C GLN A 150 11.17 -7.69 6.07
N SER A 151 10.53 -6.58 5.70
CA SER A 151 9.56 -5.91 6.55
C SER A 151 8.21 -6.61 6.49
N ILE A 152 7.62 -6.90 7.64
CA ILE A 152 6.30 -7.51 7.82
C ILE A 152 5.39 -6.53 8.56
N PHE A 153 4.18 -6.37 8.03
CA PHE A 153 3.10 -5.61 8.64
C PHE A 153 1.84 -6.47 8.75
N VAL A 154 1.18 -6.38 9.89
CA VAL A 154 -0.12 -6.99 10.12
C VAL A 154 -1.08 -5.94 10.67
N GLY A 155 -2.15 -5.68 9.93
CA GLY A 155 -3.24 -4.81 10.34
C GLY A 155 -4.56 -5.56 10.40
N THR A 156 -5.52 -5.09 11.20
CA THR A 156 -6.89 -5.65 11.15
C THR A 156 -7.54 -5.29 9.81
N GLU A 157 -8.28 -6.21 9.22
CA GLU A 157 -8.93 -6.04 7.91
C GLU A 157 -9.87 -4.82 7.87
N ASN A 158 -10.53 -4.52 8.98
CA ASN A 158 -11.38 -3.34 9.12
C ASN A 158 -10.61 -2.02 9.32
N GLY A 159 -9.27 -2.03 9.24
CA GLY A 159 -8.42 -0.85 9.40
C GLY A 159 -8.34 -0.29 10.81
N GLY A 160 -8.92 -0.98 11.81
CA GLY A 160 -9.01 -0.45 13.17
C GLY A 160 -7.71 -0.45 13.97
N ARG A 161 -6.80 -1.38 13.70
CA ARG A 161 -5.56 -1.54 14.51
C ARG A 161 -4.40 -2.11 13.71
N ILE A 162 -3.19 -1.66 14.07
CA ILE A 162 -1.93 -2.33 13.73
C ILE A 162 -1.68 -3.39 14.80
N LYS A 163 -1.36 -4.61 14.38
CA LYS A 163 -1.05 -5.73 15.26
C LYS A 163 0.44 -5.93 15.39
N PHE A 164 1.15 -5.95 14.24
CA PHE A 164 2.59 -6.17 14.19
C PHE A 164 3.21 -5.32 13.10
N PHE A 165 4.43 -4.87 13.35
CA PHE A 165 5.35 -4.33 12.37
C PHE A 165 6.76 -4.71 12.82
N TYR A 166 7.46 -5.53 12.04
CA TYR A 166 8.78 -6.08 12.39
C TYR A 166 9.51 -6.56 11.15
N LYS A 167 10.79 -6.87 11.27
CA LYS A 167 11.54 -7.53 10.20
C LYS A 167 11.58 -9.04 10.43
N TRP A 168 11.33 -9.77 9.35
CA TRP A 168 11.50 -11.23 9.38
C TRP A 168 12.98 -11.57 9.57
N ASP A 169 13.26 -12.43 10.55
CA ASP A 169 14.60 -12.86 10.94
C ASP A 169 15.04 -14.18 10.27
N GLY A 170 14.30 -14.65 9.28
CA GLY A 170 14.60 -15.87 8.54
C GLY A 170 13.96 -17.13 9.14
N ARG A 171 13.23 -17.04 10.25
CA ARG A 171 12.58 -18.21 10.86
C ARG A 171 11.52 -18.81 9.94
N PRO A 172 11.52 -20.16 9.76
CA PRO A 172 10.53 -20.82 8.92
C PRO A 172 9.13 -20.87 9.54
N ASP A 173 9.01 -20.69 10.85
CA ASP A 173 7.77 -20.77 11.62
C ASP A 173 7.04 -19.41 11.79
N ASP A 174 7.47 -18.37 11.07
CA ASP A 174 6.76 -17.10 11.05
C ASP A 174 5.41 -17.27 10.35
N MET A 175 4.33 -16.96 11.08
CA MET A 175 2.95 -17.19 10.63
C MET A 175 2.60 -16.42 9.35
N VAL A 176 3.12 -15.18 9.19
CA VAL A 176 2.86 -14.39 7.98
C VAL A 176 3.56 -15.01 6.79
N ILE A 177 4.84 -15.37 6.94
CA ILE A 177 5.62 -16.03 5.91
C ILE A 177 5.02 -17.37 5.50
N GLN A 178 4.61 -18.20 6.47
CA GLN A 178 3.92 -19.45 6.19
C GLN A 178 2.63 -19.23 5.38
N THR A 179 1.78 -18.30 5.82
CA THR A 179 0.55 -17.97 5.11
C THR A 179 0.81 -17.56 3.67
N LEU A 180 1.81 -16.69 3.44
CA LEU A 180 2.16 -16.24 2.09
C LEU A 180 2.72 -17.38 1.21
N LYS A 181 3.49 -18.30 1.79
CA LYS A 181 3.99 -19.51 1.09
C LYS A 181 2.86 -20.47 0.74
N GLU A 182 1.97 -20.77 1.69
CA GLU A 182 0.81 -21.64 1.47
C GLU A 182 -0.11 -21.16 0.35
N GLN A 183 -0.19 -19.82 0.20
CA GLN A 183 -0.95 -19.18 -0.89
C GLN A 183 -0.15 -19.05 -2.20
N GLY A 184 1.10 -19.50 -2.25
CA GLY A 184 1.95 -19.41 -3.44
C GLY A 184 2.39 -18.01 -3.80
N LEU A 185 2.30 -17.05 -2.87
CA LEU A 185 2.62 -15.65 -3.09
C LEU A 185 4.13 -15.36 -2.95
N ILE A 186 4.84 -16.16 -2.18
CA ILE A 186 6.30 -16.16 -2.06
C ILE A 186 6.83 -17.60 -2.11
N ARG A 187 8.14 -17.77 -2.40
CA ARG A 187 8.83 -19.07 -2.45
C ARG A 187 9.53 -19.44 -1.15
#